data_cbae03548fd5cc39a24adf596d196368
#
_entry.id   cbae03548fd5cc39a24adf596d196368
#
_cell.length_a   1.000
_cell.length_b   1.000
_cell.length_c   1.000
_cell.angle_alpha   90.00
_cell.angle_beta   90.00
_cell.angle_gamma   90.00
#
_symmetry.space_group_name_H-M   'P 1'
#
loop_
_entity.id
_entity.type
_entity.pdbx_description
1 polymer ?
#
loop_
_entity_poly.entity_id
_entity_poly.type
_entity_poly.pdbx_seq_one_letter_code
_entity_poly.pdbx_strand_id
1 'polypeptide(L)'
;MLKQLYIKNFTLIDELNIMLHPGFSVITGETGAGKSIILGAIGLLLGNRADSKAIKTGCDRCTIEAHFDLSKYDMEGFFTLHDIDYDAEDTIIRRELTAAGKSRAFINDTPVALSTMRELGQSLVDIHSQHQNLLLQKEDFQLNVVDIIAQDSKQVAEYQMLYKQYHQAQQRLAKMKEEITQSRENEEFMRFQFKELDDARLKEDEQEDLEQEAETLTHAEDIKTALYEADNTLTNEDGSVLERLKATCQQLAGIKEVYPNIAEATDRLDSCYIELKDIAQEIGQNVDRVDFEPARLDEINNRLDTIYSLQQKFHVQDIAGLIAIREQINEQLEHISHGDEELAALQSEADQWLEKATLEAKKLTLLRMKTAKKIETEMRERLVPLGIPHVRFEISFAEKPLSTDGADKVSFLFSANKSTPLQPVSQVASGGEIARVMLSLKAMISGAVKLPTIIFDEIDTGVSGKIAEKMAQIMAEMGNLDRQVISITHLPQIAAMGRHHYKVLKEETPQGTRSHMTELKEEQRVSEIAQMLSGSDITEAALANAQELLKSYRS
;
A
#
# COMPACT_ATOMS: atom_id res chain seq x y z
N MET A 1 18.80 -12.72 -24.04
CA MET A 1 18.59 -12.31 -25.44
C MET A 1 17.49 -13.14 -26.07
N LEU A 2 16.65 -12.55 -26.91
CA LEU A 2 15.58 -13.25 -27.61
C LEU A 2 16.16 -14.19 -28.67
N LYS A 3 16.01 -15.51 -28.48
CA LYS A 3 16.56 -16.55 -29.39
C LYS A 3 15.57 -16.95 -30.47
N GLN A 4 14.30 -17.09 -30.10
CA GLN A 4 13.27 -17.58 -30.98
C GLN A 4 11.94 -16.89 -30.69
N LEU A 5 11.20 -16.61 -31.74
CA LEU A 5 9.84 -16.09 -31.67
C LEU A 5 8.90 -16.99 -32.46
N TYR A 6 7.92 -17.56 -31.78
CA TYR A 6 6.86 -18.36 -32.36
C TYR A 6 5.51 -17.64 -32.24
N ILE A 7 4.81 -17.52 -33.33
CA ILE A 7 3.50 -16.86 -33.38
C ILE A 7 2.55 -17.76 -34.18
N LYS A 8 1.36 -18.01 -33.64
CA LYS A 8 0.32 -18.79 -34.33
C LYS A 8 -1.03 -18.11 -34.23
N ASN A 9 -1.71 -17.97 -35.36
CA ASN A 9 -3.06 -17.39 -35.51
C ASN A 9 -3.18 -15.96 -34.94
N PHE A 10 -2.20 -15.11 -35.23
CA PHE A 10 -2.17 -13.73 -34.78
C PHE A 10 -2.34 -12.76 -35.95
N THR A 11 -3.43 -12.01 -35.98
CA THR A 11 -3.79 -11.06 -37.03
C THR A 11 -3.64 -11.63 -38.44
N LEU A 12 -2.61 -11.26 -39.21
CA LEU A 12 -2.32 -11.74 -40.55
C LEU A 12 -1.31 -12.91 -40.57
N ILE A 13 -0.79 -13.32 -39.42
CA ILE A 13 0.18 -14.42 -39.29
C ILE A 13 -0.58 -15.73 -39.00
N ASP A 14 -0.44 -16.70 -39.91
CA ASP A 14 -0.93 -18.06 -39.66
C ASP A 14 -0.02 -18.78 -38.68
N GLU A 15 1.24 -18.89 -39.06
CA GLU A 15 2.29 -19.47 -38.26
C GLU A 15 3.62 -18.83 -38.66
N LEU A 16 4.38 -18.41 -37.65
CA LEU A 16 5.72 -17.88 -37.77
C LEU A 16 6.61 -18.55 -36.73
N ASN A 17 7.72 -19.07 -37.18
CA ASN A 17 8.78 -19.56 -36.30
C ASN A 17 10.11 -19.03 -36.83
N ILE A 18 10.71 -18.07 -36.08
CA ILE A 18 11.91 -17.38 -36.52
C ILE A 18 12.99 -17.42 -35.43
N MET A 19 14.20 -17.77 -35.83
CA MET A 19 15.39 -17.65 -34.97
C MET A 19 15.94 -16.25 -35.08
N LEU A 20 16.33 -15.69 -33.95
CA LEU A 20 16.91 -14.37 -33.82
C LEU A 20 18.32 -14.48 -33.21
N HIS A 21 19.25 -13.65 -33.64
CA HIS A 21 20.65 -13.77 -33.29
C HIS A 21 21.13 -12.61 -32.43
N PRO A 22 22.19 -12.79 -31.62
CA PRO A 22 22.88 -11.72 -30.91
C PRO A 22 23.43 -10.66 -31.84
N GLY A 23 23.70 -9.47 -31.32
CA GLY A 23 24.28 -8.38 -32.10
C GLY A 23 23.20 -7.50 -32.74
N PHE A 24 23.60 -6.80 -33.81
CA PHE A 24 22.70 -5.87 -34.51
C PHE A 24 21.97 -6.57 -35.67
N SER A 25 20.67 -6.67 -35.56
CA SER A 25 19.76 -7.23 -36.54
C SER A 25 18.85 -6.17 -37.12
N VAL A 26 18.45 -6.32 -38.38
CA VAL A 26 17.51 -5.40 -39.05
C VAL A 26 16.31 -6.16 -39.59
N ILE A 27 15.14 -5.50 -39.54
CA ILE A 27 13.89 -5.99 -40.10
C ILE A 27 13.44 -4.97 -41.13
N THR A 28 13.34 -5.40 -42.41
CA THR A 28 12.75 -4.60 -43.49
C THR A 28 11.42 -5.19 -43.97
N GLY A 29 10.78 -4.52 -44.88
CA GLY A 29 9.50 -4.95 -45.49
C GLY A 29 8.61 -3.77 -45.79
N GLU A 30 7.51 -4.02 -46.53
CA GLU A 30 6.54 -3.00 -46.89
C GLU A 30 5.87 -2.36 -45.69
N THR A 31 5.60 -1.04 -45.79
CA THR A 31 4.93 -0.27 -44.74
C THR A 31 3.47 -0.73 -44.57
N GLY A 32 3.04 -0.80 -43.33
CA GLY A 32 1.65 -0.77 -42.96
C GLY A 32 1.02 -1.99 -42.29
N ALA A 33 1.59 -3.22 -42.30
CA ALA A 33 0.91 -4.27 -41.54
C ALA A 33 1.82 -5.37 -40.96
N GLY A 34 2.89 -5.78 -41.63
CA GLY A 34 3.69 -6.92 -41.16
C GLY A 34 4.60 -6.60 -39.96
N LYS A 35 5.31 -5.49 -40.02
CA LYS A 35 6.28 -5.07 -38.98
C LYS A 35 5.59 -4.76 -37.64
N SER A 36 4.53 -3.99 -37.68
CA SER A 36 3.74 -3.64 -36.48
C SER A 36 3.04 -4.85 -35.86
N ILE A 37 2.73 -5.89 -36.65
CA ILE A 37 2.14 -7.15 -36.14
C ILE A 37 3.15 -7.88 -35.28
N ILE A 38 4.42 -7.99 -35.70
CA ILE A 38 5.48 -8.65 -34.93
C ILE A 38 5.71 -7.91 -33.61
N LEU A 39 5.78 -6.57 -33.64
CA LEU A 39 5.85 -5.77 -32.42
C LEU A 39 4.64 -5.92 -31.51
N GLY A 40 3.44 -5.99 -32.09
CA GLY A 40 2.21 -6.27 -31.35
C GLY A 40 2.27 -7.63 -30.64
N ALA A 41 2.80 -8.67 -31.31
CA ALA A 41 2.98 -9.97 -30.71
C ALA A 41 3.99 -9.93 -29.54
N ILE A 42 5.16 -9.29 -29.75
CA ILE A 42 6.15 -9.11 -28.67
C ILE A 42 5.54 -8.28 -27.54
N GLY A 43 4.80 -7.22 -27.83
CA GLY A 43 4.11 -6.40 -26.81
C GLY A 43 3.14 -7.21 -25.95
N LEU A 44 2.47 -8.22 -26.49
CA LEU A 44 1.62 -9.12 -25.73
C LEU A 44 2.41 -10.02 -24.77
N LEU A 45 3.60 -10.47 -25.15
CA LEU A 45 4.53 -11.19 -24.27
C LEU A 45 5.08 -10.30 -23.16
N LEU A 46 5.22 -8.99 -23.44
CA LEU A 46 5.62 -8.00 -22.44
C LEU A 46 4.47 -7.54 -21.53
N GLY A 47 3.34 -8.25 -21.54
CA GLY A 47 2.22 -7.99 -20.64
C GLY A 47 1.26 -6.88 -21.07
N ASN A 48 1.25 -6.47 -22.34
CA ASN A 48 0.25 -5.54 -22.86
C ASN A 48 -1.16 -6.17 -22.84
N ARG A 49 -2.19 -5.32 -22.77
CA ARG A 49 -3.58 -5.78 -22.86
C ARG A 49 -3.83 -6.41 -24.21
N ALA A 50 -4.49 -7.57 -24.19
CA ALA A 50 -4.91 -8.26 -25.40
C ALA A 50 -6.29 -7.77 -25.84
N ASP A 51 -6.46 -7.55 -27.17
CA ASP A 51 -7.77 -7.40 -27.80
C ASP A 51 -8.10 -8.72 -28.49
N SER A 52 -9.33 -9.21 -28.39
CA SER A 52 -9.82 -10.38 -29.11
C SER A 52 -9.70 -10.25 -30.64
N LYS A 53 -9.71 -9.01 -31.14
CA LYS A 53 -9.44 -8.69 -32.56
C LYS A 53 -8.03 -9.06 -33.04
N ALA A 54 -7.11 -9.29 -32.10
CA ALA A 54 -5.75 -9.73 -32.42
C ALA A 54 -5.70 -11.22 -32.87
N ILE A 55 -6.74 -12.00 -32.60
CA ILE A 55 -6.83 -13.39 -33.08
C ILE A 55 -7.21 -13.38 -34.56
N LYS A 56 -6.53 -14.20 -35.35
CA LYS A 56 -6.85 -14.34 -36.77
C LYS A 56 -8.30 -14.76 -36.99
N THR A 57 -8.98 -14.12 -37.91
CA THR A 57 -10.38 -14.40 -38.26
C THR A 57 -10.57 -15.86 -38.62
N GLY A 58 -11.53 -16.53 -37.99
CA GLY A 58 -11.82 -17.96 -38.20
C GLY A 58 -11.00 -18.90 -37.31
N CYS A 59 -10.19 -18.39 -36.37
CA CYS A 59 -9.44 -19.18 -35.41
C CYS A 59 -9.96 -18.98 -33.98
N ASP A 60 -9.99 -20.06 -33.20
CA ASP A 60 -10.48 -20.03 -31.82
C ASP A 60 -9.39 -19.63 -30.81
N ARG A 61 -8.11 -19.77 -31.19
CA ARG A 61 -6.96 -19.56 -30.32
C ARG A 61 -5.79 -18.94 -31.07
N CYS A 62 -5.13 -18.00 -30.38
CA CYS A 62 -3.84 -17.44 -30.77
C CYS A 62 -2.80 -17.83 -29.72
N THR A 63 -1.59 -18.20 -30.13
CA THR A 63 -0.45 -18.49 -29.25
C THR A 63 0.75 -17.67 -29.71
N ILE A 64 1.41 -17.02 -28.76
CA ILE A 64 2.65 -16.29 -28.96
C ILE A 64 3.64 -16.81 -27.92
N GLU A 65 4.82 -17.20 -28.35
CA GLU A 65 5.85 -17.78 -27.49
C GLU A 65 7.22 -17.19 -27.88
N ALA A 66 8.04 -16.90 -26.89
CA ALA A 66 9.39 -16.43 -27.09
C ALA A 66 10.36 -17.14 -26.17
N HIS A 67 11.52 -17.52 -26.71
CA HIS A 67 12.62 -18.16 -26.01
C HIS A 67 13.73 -17.17 -25.77
N PHE A 68 14.22 -17.07 -24.54
CA PHE A 68 15.25 -16.14 -24.13
C PHE A 68 16.46 -16.87 -23.55
N ASP A 69 17.66 -16.50 -24.00
CA ASP A 69 18.90 -16.82 -23.33
C ASP A 69 19.22 -15.74 -22.29
N LEU A 70 19.17 -16.12 -21.01
CA LEU A 70 19.42 -15.26 -19.85
C LEU A 70 20.74 -15.61 -19.14
N SER A 71 21.55 -16.50 -19.67
CA SER A 71 22.79 -16.99 -19.05
C SER A 71 23.81 -15.89 -18.66
N LYS A 72 23.71 -14.71 -19.29
CA LYS A 72 24.58 -13.54 -19.04
C LYS A 72 23.94 -12.48 -18.13
N TYR A 73 22.74 -12.75 -17.60
CA TYR A 73 21.93 -11.79 -16.85
C TYR A 73 21.59 -12.36 -15.48
N ASP A 74 21.66 -11.51 -14.45
CA ASP A 74 21.35 -11.91 -13.08
C ASP A 74 19.81 -11.85 -12.86
N MET A 75 19.13 -12.94 -13.18
CA MET A 75 17.66 -13.04 -13.10
C MET A 75 17.17 -14.07 -12.11
N GLU A 76 18.04 -14.84 -11.47
CA GLU A 76 17.68 -15.92 -10.54
C GLU A 76 16.80 -15.42 -9.38
N GLY A 77 17.08 -14.23 -8.87
CA GLY A 77 16.30 -13.61 -7.80
C GLY A 77 14.84 -13.37 -8.16
N PHE A 78 14.53 -13.02 -9.42
CA PHE A 78 13.15 -12.87 -9.90
C PHE A 78 12.39 -14.21 -9.87
N PHE A 79 13.01 -15.26 -10.41
CA PHE A 79 12.37 -16.59 -10.50
C PHE A 79 12.15 -17.20 -9.13
N THR A 80 13.11 -17.05 -8.22
CA THR A 80 12.99 -17.48 -6.81
C THR A 80 11.87 -16.74 -6.08
N LEU A 81 11.75 -15.42 -6.28
CA LEU A 81 10.72 -14.59 -5.65
C LEU A 81 9.30 -14.99 -6.06
N HIS A 82 9.13 -15.43 -7.31
CA HIS A 82 7.83 -15.77 -7.89
C HIS A 82 7.53 -17.29 -7.91
N ASP A 83 8.41 -18.11 -7.33
CA ASP A 83 8.29 -19.58 -7.30
C ASP A 83 8.13 -20.19 -8.71
N ILE A 84 9.01 -19.77 -9.63
CA ILE A 84 9.05 -20.22 -11.03
C ILE A 84 10.37 -20.92 -11.28
N ASP A 85 10.34 -22.06 -11.98
CA ASP A 85 11.56 -22.75 -12.39
C ASP A 85 12.40 -21.85 -13.30
N TYR A 86 13.72 -21.76 -13.00
CA TYR A 86 14.64 -20.95 -13.77
C TYR A 86 15.49 -21.78 -14.71
N ASP A 87 15.34 -21.53 -16.01
CA ASP A 87 16.24 -22.01 -17.04
C ASP A 87 16.96 -20.82 -17.69
N ALA A 88 18.24 -20.66 -17.36
CA ALA A 88 19.04 -19.54 -17.85
C ALA A 88 19.30 -19.60 -19.36
N GLU A 89 19.40 -20.79 -19.95
CA GLU A 89 19.72 -20.97 -21.37
C GLU A 89 18.49 -20.90 -22.27
N ASP A 90 17.30 -21.25 -21.74
CA ASP A 90 16.06 -21.29 -22.51
C ASP A 90 14.82 -20.92 -21.70
N THR A 91 14.77 -19.68 -21.19
CA THR A 91 13.58 -19.15 -20.53
C THR A 91 12.46 -18.90 -21.54
N ILE A 92 11.32 -19.57 -21.35
CA ILE A 92 10.18 -19.49 -22.26
C ILE A 92 9.10 -18.56 -21.70
N ILE A 93 8.64 -17.60 -22.48
CA ILE A 93 7.48 -16.76 -22.17
C ILE A 93 6.40 -17.04 -23.20
N ARG A 94 5.21 -17.45 -22.76
CA ARG A 94 4.09 -17.80 -23.63
C ARG A 94 2.81 -17.08 -23.24
N ARG A 95 2.14 -16.57 -24.27
CA ARG A 95 0.83 -15.93 -24.15
C ARG A 95 -0.19 -16.65 -25.03
N GLU A 96 -1.34 -16.96 -24.44
CA GLU A 96 -2.45 -17.61 -25.15
C GLU A 96 -3.70 -16.76 -25.06
N LEU A 97 -4.35 -16.53 -26.19
CA LEU A 97 -5.61 -15.80 -26.31
C LEU A 97 -6.66 -16.71 -26.92
N THR A 98 -7.89 -16.65 -26.44
CA THR A 98 -9.03 -17.37 -27.03
C THR A 98 -10.08 -16.41 -27.54
N ALA A 99 -10.84 -16.80 -28.56
CA ALA A 99 -11.94 -16.01 -29.12
C ALA A 99 -13.03 -15.70 -28.08
N ALA A 100 -13.15 -16.50 -27.01
CA ALA A 100 -14.00 -16.25 -25.86
C ALA A 100 -13.48 -15.16 -24.91
N GLY A 101 -12.42 -14.44 -25.27
CA GLY A 101 -11.84 -13.33 -24.47
C GLY A 101 -10.95 -13.77 -23.30
N LYS A 102 -10.67 -15.08 -23.15
CA LYS A 102 -9.73 -15.56 -22.10
C LYS A 102 -8.29 -15.34 -22.55
N SER A 103 -7.46 -14.86 -21.63
CA SER A 103 -6.03 -14.67 -21.82
C SER A 103 -5.26 -15.37 -20.71
N ARG A 104 -4.25 -16.15 -21.09
CA ARG A 104 -3.37 -16.88 -20.17
C ARG A 104 -1.93 -16.52 -20.44
N ALA A 105 -1.15 -16.40 -19.37
CA ALA A 105 0.28 -16.10 -19.40
C ALA A 105 1.06 -17.23 -18.73
N PHE A 106 2.21 -17.60 -19.30
CA PHE A 106 3.06 -18.66 -18.80
C PHE A 106 4.53 -18.24 -18.85
N ILE A 107 5.30 -18.63 -17.86
CA ILE A 107 6.76 -18.54 -17.83
C ILE A 107 7.28 -19.94 -17.49
N ASN A 108 8.12 -20.51 -18.33
CA ASN A 108 8.63 -21.89 -18.21
C ASN A 108 7.51 -22.89 -17.87
N ASP A 109 6.42 -22.86 -18.66
CA ASP A 109 5.19 -23.63 -18.48
C ASP A 109 4.38 -23.38 -17.20
N THR A 110 4.88 -22.59 -16.26
CA THR A 110 4.17 -22.17 -15.06
C THR A 110 3.15 -21.07 -15.39
N PRO A 111 1.85 -21.26 -15.09
CA PRO A 111 0.85 -20.21 -15.26
C PRO A 111 1.13 -19.03 -14.31
N VAL A 112 1.20 -17.83 -14.84
CA VAL A 112 1.50 -16.64 -14.04
C VAL A 112 0.46 -15.52 -14.22
N ALA A 113 0.42 -14.59 -13.25
CA ALA A 113 -0.35 -13.37 -13.39
C ALA A 113 0.24 -12.47 -14.49
N LEU A 114 -0.61 -11.66 -15.13
CA LEU A 114 -0.15 -10.73 -16.17
C LEU A 114 0.82 -9.67 -15.63
N SER A 115 0.70 -9.31 -14.36
CA SER A 115 1.64 -8.43 -13.66
C SER A 115 3.05 -9.01 -13.60
N THR A 116 3.18 -10.29 -13.23
CA THR A 116 4.46 -11.02 -13.17
C THR A 116 5.10 -11.15 -14.56
N MET A 117 4.29 -11.50 -15.58
CA MET A 117 4.77 -11.51 -16.98
C MET A 117 5.25 -10.13 -17.43
N ARG A 118 4.57 -9.06 -17.04
CA ARG A 118 4.97 -7.69 -17.38
C ARG A 118 6.27 -7.30 -16.71
N GLU A 119 6.44 -7.63 -15.44
CA GLU A 119 7.65 -7.36 -14.68
C GLU A 119 8.88 -8.04 -15.32
N LEU A 120 8.78 -9.34 -15.64
CA LEU A 120 9.82 -10.04 -16.37
C LEU A 120 10.05 -9.42 -17.75
N GLY A 121 8.99 -9.18 -18.52
CA GLY A 121 9.06 -8.63 -19.85
C GLY A 121 9.82 -7.29 -19.92
N GLN A 122 9.59 -6.41 -18.96
CA GLN A 122 10.26 -5.10 -18.87
C GLN A 122 11.77 -5.23 -18.61
N SER A 123 12.22 -6.30 -17.97
CA SER A 123 13.64 -6.58 -17.75
C SER A 123 14.32 -7.30 -18.94
N LEU A 124 13.54 -7.86 -19.87
CA LEU A 124 14.03 -8.63 -21.01
C LEU A 124 14.10 -7.85 -22.32
N VAL A 125 13.07 -7.05 -22.60
CA VAL A 125 12.94 -6.36 -23.89
C VAL A 125 12.52 -4.91 -23.68
N ASP A 126 13.29 -4.00 -24.26
CA ASP A 126 12.95 -2.58 -24.37
C ASP A 126 12.55 -2.28 -25.82
N ILE A 127 11.30 -1.93 -26.06
CA ILE A 127 10.79 -1.56 -27.39
C ILE A 127 10.75 -0.05 -27.49
N HIS A 128 11.54 0.53 -28.35
CA HIS A 128 11.50 1.96 -28.65
C HIS A 128 10.71 2.24 -29.94
N SER A 129 9.57 2.90 -29.82
CA SER A 129 8.72 3.34 -30.92
C SER A 129 8.45 4.85 -30.86
N GLN A 130 7.85 5.42 -31.92
CA GLN A 130 7.44 6.83 -31.91
C GLN A 130 6.57 7.21 -30.70
N HIS A 131 5.78 6.29 -30.18
CA HIS A 131 4.94 6.54 -29.01
C HIS A 131 5.76 6.60 -27.71
N GLN A 132 6.93 5.98 -27.64
CA GLN A 132 7.81 6.05 -26.47
C GLN A 132 8.57 7.37 -26.35
N ASN A 133 8.62 8.19 -27.40
CA ASN A 133 9.10 9.56 -27.28
C ASN A 133 8.31 10.36 -26.21
N LEU A 134 7.06 9.97 -25.94
CA LEU A 134 6.25 10.52 -24.86
C LEU A 134 6.81 10.21 -23.45
N LEU A 135 7.65 9.17 -23.31
CA LEU A 135 8.29 8.88 -22.00
C LEU A 135 9.28 9.97 -21.61
N LEU A 136 9.96 10.59 -22.59
CA LEU A 136 10.83 11.75 -22.31
C LEU A 136 10.08 12.94 -21.70
N GLN A 137 8.74 12.97 -21.83
CA GLN A 137 7.91 14.01 -21.23
C GLN A 137 7.64 13.76 -19.74
N LYS A 138 7.88 12.54 -19.24
CA LYS A 138 7.63 12.17 -17.85
C LYS A 138 8.85 12.49 -16.99
N GLU A 139 8.64 13.27 -15.94
CA GLU A 139 9.69 13.67 -15.00
C GLU A 139 10.33 12.44 -14.31
N ASP A 140 9.51 11.46 -13.92
CA ASP A 140 9.97 10.21 -13.31
C ASP A 140 10.94 9.43 -14.24
N PHE A 141 10.66 9.43 -15.54
CA PHE A 141 11.56 8.80 -16.52
C PHE A 141 12.90 9.53 -16.61
N GLN A 142 12.88 10.87 -16.62
CA GLN A 142 14.09 11.68 -16.72
C GLN A 142 14.98 11.52 -15.48
N LEU A 143 14.37 11.48 -14.28
CA LEU A 143 15.07 11.20 -13.03
C LEU A 143 15.70 9.79 -13.07
N ASN A 144 14.90 8.79 -13.46
CA ASN A 144 15.37 7.40 -13.55
C ASN A 144 16.56 7.24 -14.53
N VAL A 145 16.58 7.98 -15.64
CA VAL A 145 17.72 7.99 -16.56
C VAL A 145 19.00 8.48 -15.87
N VAL A 146 18.90 9.53 -15.04
CA VAL A 146 20.05 10.05 -14.29
C VAL A 146 20.52 9.02 -13.27
N ASP A 147 19.62 8.38 -12.53
CA ASP A 147 19.93 7.37 -11.51
C ASP A 147 20.56 6.11 -12.13
N ILE A 148 20.03 5.64 -13.26
CA ILE A 148 20.61 4.50 -14.00
C ILE A 148 22.05 4.79 -14.41
N ILE A 149 22.32 5.97 -14.96
CA ILE A 149 23.68 6.34 -15.42
C ILE A 149 24.60 6.64 -14.24
N ALA A 150 24.05 7.13 -13.12
CA ALA A 150 24.78 7.32 -11.88
C ALA A 150 25.19 6.00 -11.23
N GLN A 151 24.48 4.90 -11.51
CA GLN A 151 24.62 3.60 -10.84
C GLN A 151 24.46 3.73 -9.32
N ASP A 152 23.52 4.57 -8.88
CA ASP A 152 23.32 4.96 -7.48
C ASP A 152 22.22 4.14 -6.76
N SER A 153 21.90 2.96 -7.28
CA SER A 153 20.84 2.08 -6.74
C SER A 153 20.98 1.80 -5.23
N LYS A 154 22.21 1.76 -4.71
CA LYS A 154 22.45 1.58 -3.27
C LYS A 154 22.04 2.82 -2.47
N GLN A 155 22.45 4.00 -2.93
CA GLN A 155 22.13 5.28 -2.30
C GLN A 155 20.63 5.55 -2.34
N VAL A 156 19.99 5.24 -3.47
CA VAL A 156 18.52 5.32 -3.60
C VAL A 156 17.85 4.37 -2.62
N ALA A 157 18.32 3.13 -2.48
CA ALA A 157 17.77 2.16 -1.53
C ALA A 157 17.96 2.61 -0.05
N GLU A 158 19.12 3.15 0.29
CA GLU A 158 19.42 3.71 1.61
C GLU A 158 18.48 4.89 1.93
N TYR A 159 18.30 5.80 0.99
CA TYR A 159 17.35 6.90 1.12
C TYR A 159 15.92 6.41 1.30
N GLN A 160 15.47 5.45 0.47
CA GLN A 160 14.11 4.90 0.54
C GLN A 160 13.81 4.26 1.89
N MET A 161 14.80 3.58 2.48
CA MET A 161 14.67 3.01 3.82
C MET A 161 14.43 4.10 4.88
N LEU A 162 15.22 5.20 4.84
CA LEU A 162 15.08 6.32 5.77
C LEU A 162 13.75 7.06 5.56
N TYR A 163 13.37 7.31 4.32
CA TYR A 163 12.10 7.94 3.98
C TYR A 163 10.90 7.11 4.47
N LYS A 164 10.96 5.79 4.34
CA LYS A 164 9.94 4.88 4.86
C LYS A 164 9.78 5.00 6.38
N GLN A 165 10.90 5.07 7.12
CA GLN A 165 10.87 5.28 8.58
C GLN A 165 10.25 6.64 8.94
N TYR A 166 10.65 7.71 8.26
CA TYR A 166 10.05 9.03 8.43
C TYR A 166 8.55 9.01 8.17
N HIS A 167 8.11 8.42 7.07
CA HIS A 167 6.70 8.36 6.71
C HIS A 167 5.86 7.56 7.72
N GLN A 168 6.40 6.45 8.22
CA GLN A 168 5.76 5.67 9.28
C GLN A 168 5.66 6.44 10.61
N ALA A 169 6.72 7.16 11.00
CA ALA A 169 6.70 8.01 12.19
C ALA A 169 5.68 9.15 12.04
N GLN A 170 5.62 9.78 10.88
CA GLN A 170 4.65 10.84 10.58
C GLN A 170 3.20 10.33 10.63
N GLN A 171 2.93 9.13 10.13
CA GLN A 171 1.60 8.53 10.20
C GLN A 171 1.16 8.24 11.64
N ARG A 172 2.09 7.70 12.47
CA ARG A 172 1.82 7.47 13.91
C ARG A 172 1.54 8.78 14.63
N LEU A 173 2.36 9.80 14.37
CA LEU A 173 2.18 11.14 14.93
C LEU A 173 0.83 11.76 14.54
N ALA A 174 0.44 11.66 13.28
CA ALA A 174 -0.85 12.18 12.80
C ALA A 174 -2.03 11.48 13.47
N LYS A 175 -1.96 10.14 13.60
CA LYS A 175 -2.98 9.34 14.28
C LYS A 175 -3.11 9.73 15.75
N MET A 176 -1.98 9.84 16.47
CA MET A 176 -1.97 10.23 17.87
C MET A 176 -2.52 11.65 18.08
N LYS A 177 -2.19 12.60 17.19
CA LYS A 177 -2.76 13.97 17.22
C LYS A 177 -4.28 13.96 17.09
N GLU A 178 -4.82 13.12 16.21
CA GLU A 178 -6.27 12.98 16.02
C GLU A 178 -6.93 12.39 17.27
N GLU A 179 -6.37 11.33 17.84
CA GLU A 179 -6.86 10.68 19.06
C GLU A 179 -6.87 11.63 20.26
N ILE A 180 -5.78 12.40 20.47
CA ILE A 180 -5.71 13.40 21.55
C ILE A 180 -6.71 14.54 21.31
N THR A 181 -6.89 14.98 20.06
CA THR A 181 -7.85 16.05 19.76
C THR A 181 -9.28 15.63 20.09
N GLN A 182 -9.67 14.40 19.71
CA GLN A 182 -10.99 13.84 20.05
C GLN A 182 -11.16 13.67 21.56
N SER A 183 -10.12 13.25 22.26
CA SER A 183 -10.15 13.10 23.72
C SER A 183 -10.27 14.44 24.44
N ARG A 184 -9.61 15.49 23.95
CA ARG A 184 -9.68 16.85 24.53
C ARG A 184 -11.02 17.52 24.36
N GLU A 185 -11.76 17.25 23.30
CA GLU A 185 -13.12 17.81 23.14
C GLU A 185 -14.06 17.42 24.27
N ASN A 186 -13.82 16.27 24.91
CA ASN A 186 -14.61 15.77 26.05
C ASN A 186 -13.94 15.98 27.42
N GLU A 187 -12.70 16.48 27.48
CA GLU A 187 -11.90 16.55 28.71
C GLU A 187 -12.56 17.42 29.78
N GLU A 188 -13.05 18.61 29.40
CA GLU A 188 -13.71 19.52 30.36
C GLU A 188 -14.97 18.88 30.96
N PHE A 189 -15.73 18.17 30.15
CA PHE A 189 -16.91 17.47 30.61
C PHE A 189 -16.57 16.30 31.53
N MET A 190 -15.54 15.51 31.18
CA MET A 190 -15.06 14.43 32.03
C MET A 190 -14.49 14.92 33.35
N ARG A 191 -13.75 16.05 33.36
CA ARG A 191 -13.27 16.68 34.59
C ARG A 191 -14.41 17.14 35.49
N PHE A 192 -15.46 17.68 34.91
CA PHE A 192 -16.65 18.08 35.64
C PHE A 192 -17.34 16.86 36.27
N GLN A 193 -17.55 15.80 35.52
CA GLN A 193 -18.16 14.56 36.00
C GLN A 193 -17.31 13.87 37.09
N PHE A 194 -15.99 13.81 36.89
CA PHE A 194 -15.07 13.27 37.89
C PHE A 194 -15.17 14.03 39.20
N LYS A 195 -15.11 15.36 39.14
CA LYS A 195 -15.19 16.19 40.33
C LYS A 195 -16.49 16.01 41.08
N GLU A 196 -17.62 15.90 40.40
CA GLU A 196 -18.93 15.71 41.01
C GLU A 196 -19.01 14.35 41.75
N LEU A 197 -18.47 13.29 41.14
CA LEU A 197 -18.42 11.96 41.78
C LEU A 197 -17.40 11.89 42.93
N ASP A 198 -16.26 12.57 42.80
CA ASP A 198 -15.23 12.60 43.83
C ASP A 198 -15.65 13.44 45.04
N ASP A 199 -16.26 14.63 44.80
CA ASP A 199 -16.82 15.48 45.85
C ASP A 199 -17.94 14.79 46.63
N ALA A 200 -18.67 13.85 46.00
CA ALA A 200 -19.71 13.07 46.64
C ALA A 200 -19.19 12.09 47.68
N ARG A 201 -17.89 11.70 47.66
CA ARG A 201 -17.24 10.81 48.63
C ARG A 201 -18.07 9.56 48.96
N LEU A 202 -18.49 8.86 47.92
CA LEU A 202 -19.32 7.67 48.01
C LEU A 202 -18.54 6.51 48.68
N LYS A 203 -19.26 5.74 49.56
CA LYS A 203 -18.72 4.54 50.20
C LYS A 203 -19.56 3.34 49.78
N GLU A 204 -18.90 2.21 49.60
CA GLU A 204 -19.57 0.94 49.40
C GLU A 204 -20.52 0.68 50.58
N ASP A 205 -21.67 0.09 50.35
CA ASP A 205 -22.72 -0.26 51.33
C ASP A 205 -23.44 0.93 52.04
N GLU A 206 -22.98 2.19 51.85
CA GLU A 206 -23.56 3.38 52.50
C GLU A 206 -25.06 3.53 52.22
N GLN A 207 -25.50 3.17 51.03
CA GLN A 207 -26.91 3.33 50.62
C GLN A 207 -27.85 2.40 51.39
N GLU A 208 -27.49 1.10 51.49
CA GLU A 208 -28.31 0.13 52.21
C GLU A 208 -28.43 0.47 53.69
N ASP A 209 -27.33 0.86 54.31
CA ASP A 209 -27.29 1.29 55.71
C ASP A 209 -28.19 2.52 55.95
N LEU A 210 -28.10 3.52 55.07
CA LEU A 210 -28.90 4.74 55.18
C LEU A 210 -30.39 4.48 54.88
N GLU A 211 -30.72 3.65 53.91
CA GLU A 211 -32.11 3.26 53.63
C GLU A 211 -32.73 2.54 54.80
N GLN A 212 -32.02 1.60 55.45
CA GLN A 212 -32.48 0.89 56.63
C GLN A 212 -32.63 1.82 57.85
N GLU A 213 -31.67 2.74 58.05
CA GLU A 213 -31.74 3.73 59.13
C GLU A 213 -32.95 4.68 58.91
N ALA A 214 -33.15 5.18 57.65
CA ALA A 214 -34.27 6.04 57.31
C ALA A 214 -35.63 5.37 57.54
N GLU A 215 -35.77 4.10 57.14
CA GLU A 215 -37.00 3.33 57.36
C GLU A 215 -37.32 3.20 58.87
N THR A 216 -36.28 2.86 59.66
CA THR A 216 -36.43 2.76 61.12
C THR A 216 -36.85 4.08 61.76
N LEU A 217 -36.19 5.21 61.38
CA LEU A 217 -36.48 6.53 61.92
C LEU A 217 -37.87 7.06 61.46
N THR A 218 -38.26 6.77 60.23
CA THR A 218 -39.59 7.15 59.69
C THR A 218 -40.71 6.51 60.48
N HIS A 219 -40.55 5.27 60.92
CA HIS A 219 -41.53 4.52 61.70
C HIS A 219 -41.27 4.59 63.21
N ALA A 220 -40.32 5.37 63.66
CA ALA A 220 -39.87 5.41 65.05
C ALA A 220 -41.02 5.72 66.05
N GLU A 221 -41.96 6.61 65.69
CA GLU A 221 -43.12 6.95 66.53
C GLU A 221 -44.10 5.77 66.67
N ASP A 222 -44.38 5.10 65.53
CA ASP A 222 -45.24 3.93 65.50
C ASP A 222 -44.60 2.74 66.25
N ILE A 223 -43.31 2.52 66.02
CA ILE A 223 -42.57 1.44 66.71
C ILE A 223 -42.52 1.70 68.22
N LYS A 224 -42.19 2.92 68.62
CA LYS A 224 -42.07 3.30 70.02
C LYS A 224 -43.48 3.16 70.73
N THR A 225 -44.53 3.59 70.06
CA THR A 225 -45.89 3.45 70.56
C THR A 225 -46.27 1.97 70.76
N ALA A 226 -46.00 1.14 69.74
CA ALA A 226 -46.31 -0.31 69.82
C ALA A 226 -45.49 -1.03 70.89
N LEU A 227 -44.17 -0.71 70.98
CA LEU A 227 -43.31 -1.28 72.02
C LEU A 227 -43.73 -0.82 73.42
N TYR A 228 -44.06 0.47 73.59
CA TYR A 228 -44.55 1.01 74.88
C TYR A 228 -45.88 0.39 75.32
N GLU A 229 -46.83 0.24 74.42
CA GLU A 229 -48.09 -0.42 74.70
C GLU A 229 -47.92 -1.90 75.11
N ALA A 230 -46.97 -2.61 74.40
CA ALA A 230 -46.64 -3.98 74.71
C ALA A 230 -45.95 -4.11 76.08
N ASP A 231 -44.97 -3.25 76.37
CA ASP A 231 -44.29 -3.20 77.65
C ASP A 231 -45.26 -2.89 78.79
N ASN A 232 -46.07 -1.85 78.59
CA ASN A 232 -47.09 -1.45 79.59
C ASN A 232 -48.13 -2.56 79.87
N THR A 233 -48.55 -3.29 78.84
CA THR A 233 -49.46 -4.42 78.99
C THR A 233 -48.85 -5.58 79.82
N LEU A 234 -47.54 -5.81 79.63
CA LEU A 234 -46.82 -6.89 80.30
C LEU A 234 -46.38 -6.53 81.73
N THR A 235 -45.99 -5.24 82.01
CA THR A 235 -45.20 -4.84 83.19
C THR A 235 -45.91 -3.85 84.11
N ASN A 236 -47.01 -3.13 83.69
CA ASN A 236 -47.68 -2.07 84.46
C ASN A 236 -48.08 -2.54 85.87
N GLU A 237 -47.86 -1.66 86.86
CA GLU A 237 -48.05 -1.99 88.30
C GLU A 237 -49.44 -2.40 88.68
N ASP A 238 -50.52 -1.92 87.99
CA ASP A 238 -51.92 -2.23 88.28
C ASP A 238 -52.50 -3.23 87.26
N GLY A 239 -52.31 -4.53 87.50
CA GLY A 239 -53.05 -5.61 86.82
C GLY A 239 -52.36 -6.07 85.51
N SER A 240 -51.08 -5.93 85.35
CA SER A 240 -50.29 -6.44 84.19
C SER A 240 -50.38 -7.96 84.02
N VAL A 241 -50.07 -8.43 82.81
CA VAL A 241 -50.09 -9.85 82.50
C VAL A 241 -49.14 -10.63 83.40
N LEU A 242 -47.97 -10.11 83.68
CA LEU A 242 -46.97 -10.72 84.56
C LEU A 242 -47.43 -10.76 86.01
N GLU A 243 -48.03 -9.69 86.51
CA GLU A 243 -48.57 -9.64 87.85
C GLU A 243 -49.67 -10.66 88.05
N ARG A 244 -50.67 -10.69 87.10
CA ARG A 244 -51.74 -11.65 87.15
C ARG A 244 -51.30 -13.09 87.02
N LEU A 245 -50.32 -13.33 86.13
CA LEU A 245 -49.72 -14.66 85.90
C LEU A 245 -49.04 -15.14 87.18
N LYS A 246 -48.21 -14.27 87.81
CA LYS A 246 -47.50 -14.52 89.05
C LYS A 246 -48.47 -14.84 90.19
N ALA A 247 -49.53 -14.04 90.34
CA ALA A 247 -50.59 -14.28 91.34
C ALA A 247 -51.25 -15.62 91.11
N THR A 248 -51.51 -15.96 89.83
CA THR A 248 -52.17 -17.26 89.50
C THR A 248 -51.22 -18.43 89.79
N CYS A 249 -49.93 -18.33 89.49
CA CYS A 249 -48.91 -19.33 89.83
C CYS A 249 -48.86 -19.56 91.35
N GLN A 250 -48.87 -18.47 92.12
CA GLN A 250 -48.87 -18.53 93.58
C GLN A 250 -50.11 -19.22 94.15
N GLN A 251 -51.30 -18.88 93.61
CA GLN A 251 -52.55 -19.51 94.04
C GLN A 251 -52.56 -21.02 93.75
N LEU A 252 -52.12 -21.43 92.53
CA LEU A 252 -52.05 -22.84 92.16
C LEU A 252 -50.95 -23.60 92.92
N ALA A 253 -49.84 -23.00 93.22
CA ALA A 253 -48.75 -23.54 94.04
C ALA A 253 -49.25 -23.84 95.46
N GLY A 254 -50.09 -22.96 96.02
CA GLY A 254 -50.73 -23.15 97.37
C GLY A 254 -51.63 -24.36 97.50
N ILE A 255 -52.22 -24.84 96.38
CA ILE A 255 -53.06 -26.01 96.37
C ILE A 255 -52.45 -27.29 95.83
N LYS A 256 -51.21 -27.24 95.35
CA LYS A 256 -50.47 -28.31 94.68
C LYS A 256 -50.27 -29.54 95.55
N GLU A 257 -50.05 -29.34 96.85
CA GLU A 257 -49.93 -30.45 97.85
C GLU A 257 -51.26 -31.14 98.16
N VAL A 258 -52.38 -30.41 98.07
CA VAL A 258 -53.73 -30.94 98.36
C VAL A 258 -54.37 -31.56 97.12
N TYR A 259 -54.04 -31.10 95.94
CA TYR A 259 -54.58 -31.59 94.66
C TYR A 259 -53.46 -31.84 93.64
N PRO A 260 -52.80 -33.02 93.69
CA PRO A 260 -51.63 -33.32 92.86
C PRO A 260 -51.87 -33.26 91.36
N ASN A 261 -53.10 -33.42 90.85
CA ASN A 261 -53.44 -33.37 89.43
C ASN A 261 -53.16 -32.01 88.80
N ILE A 262 -52.94 -30.94 89.57
CA ILE A 262 -52.70 -29.60 89.10
C ILE A 262 -51.19 -29.31 89.01
N ALA A 263 -50.32 -30.21 89.48
CA ALA A 263 -48.90 -29.98 89.61
C ALA A 263 -48.22 -29.67 88.23
N GLU A 264 -48.48 -30.48 87.21
CA GLU A 264 -47.91 -30.29 85.87
C GLU A 264 -48.36 -28.97 85.22
N ALA A 265 -49.63 -28.61 85.40
CA ALA A 265 -50.16 -27.33 84.86
C ALA A 265 -49.55 -26.13 85.60
N THR A 266 -49.25 -26.24 86.92
CA THR A 266 -48.60 -25.18 87.68
C THR A 266 -47.14 -24.99 87.23
N ASP A 267 -46.39 -26.08 87.09
CA ASP A 267 -44.98 -26.01 86.63
C ASP A 267 -44.84 -25.44 85.17
N ARG A 268 -45.82 -25.78 84.30
CA ARG A 268 -45.89 -25.19 82.97
C ARG A 268 -46.25 -23.70 83.03
N LEU A 269 -47.14 -23.29 83.86
CA LEU A 269 -47.55 -21.90 84.03
C LEU A 269 -46.38 -21.06 84.62
N ASP A 270 -45.60 -21.62 85.55
CA ASP A 270 -44.42 -20.97 86.09
C ASP A 270 -43.31 -20.80 85.04
N SER A 271 -43.14 -21.81 84.19
CA SER A 271 -42.24 -21.69 83.03
C SER A 271 -42.69 -20.58 82.08
N CYS A 272 -43.98 -20.48 81.79
CA CYS A 272 -44.51 -19.38 80.93
C CYS A 272 -44.33 -18.01 81.60
N TYR A 273 -44.43 -17.91 82.95
CA TYR A 273 -44.14 -16.66 83.66
C TYR A 273 -42.69 -16.21 83.49
N ILE A 274 -41.72 -17.15 83.63
CA ILE A 274 -40.28 -16.85 83.42
C ILE A 274 -40.03 -16.36 81.99
N GLU A 275 -40.51 -17.10 80.99
CA GLU A 275 -40.38 -16.78 79.58
C GLU A 275 -41.02 -15.39 79.24
N LEU A 276 -42.19 -15.13 79.67
CA LEU A 276 -42.89 -13.85 79.48
C LEU A 276 -42.15 -12.68 80.16
N LYS A 277 -41.50 -12.94 81.31
CA LYS A 277 -40.72 -11.93 82.02
C LYS A 277 -39.44 -11.56 81.19
N ASP A 278 -38.82 -12.56 80.63
CA ASP A 278 -37.62 -12.31 79.74
C ASP A 278 -38.04 -11.55 78.50
N ILE A 279 -39.11 -11.91 77.83
CA ILE A 279 -39.70 -11.18 76.68
C ILE A 279 -40.01 -9.73 77.04
N ALA A 280 -40.68 -9.50 78.18
CA ALA A 280 -40.98 -8.15 78.65
C ALA A 280 -39.74 -7.30 78.88
N GLN A 281 -38.67 -7.90 79.41
CA GLN A 281 -37.41 -7.21 79.62
C GLN A 281 -36.72 -6.85 78.27
N GLU A 282 -36.80 -7.74 77.28
CA GLU A 282 -36.31 -7.49 75.96
C GLU A 282 -37.06 -6.34 75.25
N ILE A 283 -38.41 -6.35 75.32
CA ILE A 283 -39.25 -5.27 74.81
C ILE A 283 -38.92 -3.94 75.49
N GLY A 284 -38.84 -3.91 76.85
CA GLY A 284 -38.48 -2.69 77.56
C GLY A 284 -37.13 -2.11 77.14
N GLN A 285 -36.10 -2.95 76.92
CA GLN A 285 -34.85 -2.51 76.42
C GLN A 285 -34.91 -1.92 74.99
N ASN A 286 -35.84 -2.44 74.17
CA ASN A 286 -36.06 -1.92 72.81
C ASN A 286 -36.80 -0.58 72.80
N VAL A 287 -37.73 -0.36 73.76
CA VAL A 287 -38.40 0.97 73.97
C VAL A 287 -37.37 2.08 74.16
N ASP A 288 -36.33 1.81 74.98
CA ASP A 288 -35.27 2.79 75.29
C ASP A 288 -34.28 3.03 74.11
N ARG A 289 -34.22 2.10 73.16
CA ARG A 289 -33.30 2.17 72.00
C ARG A 289 -33.90 2.93 70.83
N VAL A 290 -35.21 3.09 70.73
CA VAL A 290 -35.87 3.80 69.62
C VAL A 290 -35.94 5.28 69.95
N ASP A 291 -34.95 6.05 69.43
CA ASP A 291 -34.95 7.51 69.56
C ASP A 291 -35.62 8.16 68.35
N PHE A 292 -36.43 9.17 68.58
CA PHE A 292 -37.04 10.00 67.53
C PHE A 292 -36.10 11.19 67.26
N GLU A 293 -35.30 11.09 66.18
CA GLU A 293 -34.34 12.12 65.78
C GLU A 293 -34.67 12.70 64.40
N PRO A 294 -35.62 13.65 64.28
CA PRO A 294 -36.02 14.22 62.98
C PRO A 294 -34.87 14.88 62.24
N ALA A 295 -33.93 15.50 62.94
CA ALA A 295 -32.75 16.13 62.31
C ALA A 295 -31.86 15.08 61.61
N ARG A 296 -31.71 13.92 62.24
CA ARG A 296 -30.94 12.81 61.63
C ARG A 296 -31.65 12.21 60.40
N LEU A 297 -32.96 12.08 60.44
CA LEU A 297 -33.76 11.63 59.29
C LEU A 297 -33.59 12.61 58.10
N ASP A 298 -33.65 13.93 58.35
CA ASP A 298 -33.41 14.94 57.31
C ASP A 298 -31.99 14.85 56.71
N GLU A 299 -30.96 14.62 57.52
CA GLU A 299 -29.60 14.39 57.04
C GLU A 299 -29.49 13.18 56.14
N ILE A 300 -30.10 12.05 56.54
CA ILE A 300 -30.11 10.81 55.76
C ILE A 300 -30.82 11.01 54.43
N ASN A 301 -32.01 11.62 54.44
CA ASN A 301 -32.77 11.86 53.23
C ASN A 301 -32.00 12.77 52.25
N ASN A 302 -31.38 13.83 52.71
CA ASN A 302 -30.54 14.69 51.87
C ASN A 302 -29.35 13.91 51.27
N ARG A 303 -28.78 12.96 52.04
CA ARG A 303 -27.68 12.14 51.56
C ARG A 303 -28.14 11.11 50.50
N LEU A 304 -29.28 10.44 50.76
CA LEU A 304 -29.92 9.52 49.82
C LEU A 304 -30.33 10.25 48.51
N ASP A 305 -30.93 11.44 48.63
CA ASP A 305 -31.28 12.27 47.45
C ASP A 305 -30.07 12.58 46.60
N THR A 306 -28.92 12.85 47.20
CA THR A 306 -27.67 13.07 46.51
C THR A 306 -27.25 11.80 45.77
N ILE A 307 -27.27 10.64 46.41
CA ILE A 307 -26.95 9.33 45.81
C ILE A 307 -27.89 9.01 44.65
N TYR A 308 -29.17 9.10 44.83
CA TYR A 308 -30.19 8.82 43.80
C TYR A 308 -30.06 9.77 42.59
N SER A 309 -29.83 11.05 42.85
CA SER A 309 -29.59 12.04 41.79
C SER A 309 -28.38 11.69 40.93
N LEU A 310 -27.27 11.23 41.57
CA LEU A 310 -26.09 10.76 40.84
C LEU A 310 -26.37 9.46 40.08
N GLN A 311 -27.06 8.49 40.70
CA GLN A 311 -27.45 7.24 40.03
C GLN A 311 -28.30 7.50 38.78
N GLN A 312 -29.27 8.39 38.88
CA GLN A 312 -30.11 8.79 37.75
C GLN A 312 -29.30 9.47 36.65
N LYS A 313 -28.40 10.40 37.04
CA LYS A 313 -27.58 11.14 36.09
C LYS A 313 -26.60 10.25 35.35
N PHE A 314 -25.98 9.30 36.02
CA PHE A 314 -25.00 8.39 35.44
C PHE A 314 -25.61 7.05 34.96
N HIS A 315 -26.95 6.88 35.08
CA HIS A 315 -27.68 5.71 34.64
C HIS A 315 -27.21 4.38 35.27
N VAL A 316 -26.89 4.41 36.55
CA VAL A 316 -26.49 3.23 37.35
C VAL A 316 -27.51 2.97 38.46
N GLN A 317 -27.51 1.75 39.00
CA GLN A 317 -28.47 1.31 39.97
C GLN A 317 -27.95 1.33 41.43
N ASP A 318 -26.63 1.39 41.60
CA ASP A 318 -25.96 1.28 42.90
C ASP A 318 -24.72 2.20 43.00
N ILE A 319 -24.21 2.33 44.20
CA ILE A 319 -22.99 3.12 44.50
C ILE A 319 -21.78 2.48 43.84
N ALA A 320 -21.69 1.17 43.75
CA ALA A 320 -20.55 0.47 43.12
C ALA A 320 -20.43 0.88 41.67
N GLY A 321 -21.55 1.02 40.93
CA GLY A 321 -21.56 1.55 39.57
C GLY A 321 -21.05 2.99 39.45
N LEU A 322 -21.39 3.88 40.41
CA LEU A 322 -20.91 5.25 40.48
C LEU A 322 -19.38 5.29 40.73
N ILE A 323 -18.86 4.46 41.61
CA ILE A 323 -17.45 4.34 41.92
C ILE A 323 -16.69 3.83 40.68
N ALA A 324 -17.21 2.80 40.00
CA ALA A 324 -16.61 2.27 38.77
C ALA A 324 -16.54 3.33 37.65
N ILE A 325 -17.60 4.15 37.48
CA ILE A 325 -17.58 5.26 36.51
C ILE A 325 -16.54 6.31 36.88
N ARG A 326 -16.43 6.67 38.18
CA ARG A 326 -15.41 7.61 38.65
C ARG A 326 -13.98 7.12 38.31
N GLU A 327 -13.70 5.84 38.54
CA GLU A 327 -12.40 5.22 38.24
C GLU A 327 -12.15 5.22 36.73
N GLN A 328 -13.13 4.84 35.93
CA GLN A 328 -13.02 4.85 34.48
C GLN A 328 -12.71 6.24 33.93
N ILE A 329 -13.40 7.28 34.44
CA ILE A 329 -13.14 8.67 34.03
C ILE A 329 -11.75 9.11 34.46
N ASN A 330 -11.29 8.72 35.65
CA ASN A 330 -9.94 9.03 36.12
C ASN A 330 -8.87 8.43 35.22
N GLU A 331 -8.99 7.15 34.85
CA GLU A 331 -8.06 6.49 33.91
C GLU A 331 -8.02 7.22 32.55
N GLN A 332 -9.18 7.64 32.03
CA GLN A 332 -9.23 8.40 30.78
C GLN A 332 -8.52 9.75 30.89
N LEU A 333 -8.70 10.49 32.00
CA LEU A 333 -8.04 11.76 32.25
C LEU A 333 -6.52 11.62 32.42
N GLU A 334 -6.05 10.54 33.04
CA GLU A 334 -4.62 10.21 33.14
C GLU A 334 -4.03 9.92 31.76
N HIS A 335 -4.72 9.15 30.93
CA HIS A 335 -4.31 8.92 29.54
C HIS A 335 -4.17 10.21 28.73
N ILE A 336 -5.08 11.16 28.90
CA ILE A 336 -5.00 12.47 28.21
C ILE A 336 -3.77 13.25 28.71
N SER A 337 -3.46 13.25 30.00
CA SER A 337 -2.32 13.97 30.55
C SER A 337 -0.96 13.42 30.10
N HIS A 338 -0.85 12.09 29.93
CA HIS A 338 0.36 11.44 29.40
C HIS A 338 0.49 11.55 27.87
N GLY A 339 -0.60 11.77 27.17
CA GLY A 339 -0.64 11.89 25.71
C GLY A 339 0.24 13.01 25.16
N ASP A 340 0.42 14.09 25.90
CA ASP A 340 1.29 15.21 25.48
C ASP A 340 2.78 14.83 25.50
N GLU A 341 3.23 14.02 26.46
CA GLU A 341 4.61 13.53 26.51
C GLU A 341 4.89 12.52 25.38
N GLU A 342 3.94 11.62 25.13
CA GLU A 342 4.04 10.65 24.04
C GLU A 342 4.02 11.34 22.67
N LEU A 343 3.18 12.36 22.50
CA LEU A 343 3.13 13.17 21.29
C LEU A 343 4.43 13.92 21.04
N ALA A 344 5.05 14.49 22.09
CA ALA A 344 6.35 15.13 21.98
C ALA A 344 7.46 14.13 21.61
N ALA A 345 7.42 12.93 22.14
CA ALA A 345 8.36 11.87 21.79
C ALA A 345 8.21 11.42 20.32
N LEU A 346 6.98 11.21 19.85
CA LEU A 346 6.69 10.87 18.45
C LEU A 346 7.08 12.00 17.48
N GLN A 347 6.85 13.26 17.88
CA GLN A 347 7.29 14.40 17.09
C GLN A 347 8.82 14.43 16.97
N SER A 348 9.54 14.22 18.07
CA SER A 348 11.01 14.17 18.08
C SER A 348 11.53 13.00 17.22
N GLU A 349 10.88 11.83 17.28
CA GLU A 349 11.22 10.69 16.42
C GLU A 349 11.05 11.04 14.93
N ALA A 350 9.91 11.64 14.57
CA ALA A 350 9.62 12.03 13.20
C ALA A 350 10.63 13.07 12.69
N ASP A 351 10.99 14.06 13.51
CA ASP A 351 11.98 15.08 13.17
C ASP A 351 13.38 14.51 12.96
N GLN A 352 13.80 13.53 13.77
CA GLN A 352 15.07 12.83 13.59
C GLN A 352 15.12 12.02 12.28
N TRP A 353 14.03 11.34 11.94
CA TRP A 353 13.97 10.61 10.67
C TRP A 353 13.91 11.56 9.47
N LEU A 354 13.22 12.72 9.60
CA LEU A 354 13.20 13.77 8.58
C LEU A 354 14.60 14.33 8.33
N GLU A 355 15.35 14.62 9.40
CA GLU A 355 16.72 15.13 9.27
C GLU A 355 17.63 14.14 8.55
N LYS A 356 17.58 12.84 8.95
CA LYS A 356 18.35 11.77 8.31
C LYS A 356 17.97 11.61 6.83
N ALA A 357 16.69 11.56 6.52
CA ALA A 357 16.20 11.44 5.15
C ALA A 357 16.61 12.67 4.29
N THR A 358 16.53 13.87 4.86
CA THR A 358 16.95 15.11 4.19
C THR A 358 18.46 15.14 3.90
N LEU A 359 19.26 14.67 4.84
CA LEU A 359 20.71 14.58 4.65
C LEU A 359 21.07 13.62 3.52
N GLU A 360 20.43 12.46 3.48
CA GLU A 360 20.67 11.46 2.44
C GLU A 360 20.14 11.91 1.07
N ALA A 361 18.97 12.57 1.04
CA ALA A 361 18.44 13.19 -0.17
C ALA A 361 19.43 14.22 -0.76
N LYS A 362 20.06 15.05 0.07
CA LYS A 362 21.10 16.02 -0.39
C LYS A 362 22.32 15.32 -1.00
N LYS A 363 22.77 14.20 -0.42
CA LYS A 363 23.88 13.42 -1.02
C LYS A 363 23.48 12.86 -2.37
N LEU A 364 22.26 12.34 -2.49
CA LEU A 364 21.70 11.83 -3.73
C LEU A 364 21.62 12.94 -4.79
N THR A 365 21.14 14.12 -4.43
CA THR A 365 21.10 15.30 -5.30
C THR A 365 22.51 15.65 -5.84
N LEU A 366 23.53 15.68 -4.99
CA LEU A 366 24.90 15.98 -5.41
C LEU A 366 25.45 14.94 -6.40
N LEU A 367 25.15 13.67 -6.18
CA LEU A 367 25.56 12.60 -7.09
C LEU A 367 24.86 12.72 -8.45
N ARG A 368 23.54 12.97 -8.43
CA ARG A 368 22.72 13.22 -9.61
C ARG A 368 23.21 14.43 -10.42
N MET A 369 23.50 15.55 -9.76
CA MET A 369 24.03 16.76 -10.42
C MET A 369 25.39 16.50 -11.07
N LYS A 370 26.27 15.75 -10.40
CA LYS A 370 27.57 15.35 -10.98
C LYS A 370 27.39 14.47 -12.21
N THR A 371 26.47 13.52 -12.16
CA THR A 371 26.13 12.63 -13.28
C THR A 371 25.47 13.40 -14.42
N ALA A 372 24.59 14.34 -14.12
CA ALA A 372 23.94 15.19 -15.10
C ALA A 372 24.95 15.93 -15.98
N LYS A 373 26.05 16.43 -15.42
CA LYS A 373 27.13 17.09 -16.19
C LYS A 373 27.84 16.14 -17.16
N LYS A 374 27.99 14.87 -16.77
CA LYS A 374 28.52 13.85 -17.69
C LYS A 374 27.53 13.56 -18.81
N ILE A 375 26.25 13.41 -18.49
CA ILE A 375 25.18 13.20 -19.47
C ILE A 375 25.13 14.36 -20.48
N GLU A 376 25.14 15.61 -20.01
CA GLU A 376 25.13 16.80 -20.87
C GLU A 376 26.29 16.79 -21.88
N THR A 377 27.50 16.42 -21.44
CA THR A 377 28.69 16.37 -22.29
C THR A 377 28.58 15.25 -23.33
N GLU A 378 28.24 14.04 -22.87
CA GLU A 378 28.13 12.86 -23.75
C GLU A 378 26.98 13.02 -24.76
N MET A 379 25.84 13.59 -24.32
CA MET A 379 24.73 13.89 -25.23
C MET A 379 25.13 14.85 -26.33
N ARG A 380 25.95 15.87 -26.05
CA ARG A 380 26.48 16.79 -27.07
C ARG A 380 27.37 16.06 -28.05
N GLU A 381 28.30 15.24 -27.55
CA GLU A 381 29.21 14.46 -28.40
C GLU A 381 28.48 13.50 -29.34
N ARG A 382 27.40 12.90 -28.90
CA ARG A 382 26.57 11.97 -29.68
C ARG A 382 25.62 12.67 -30.66
N LEU A 383 25.04 13.82 -30.28
CA LEU A 383 24.05 14.50 -31.09
C LEU A 383 24.65 15.35 -32.24
N VAL A 384 25.88 15.86 -32.08
CA VAL A 384 26.56 16.61 -33.16
C VAL A 384 26.75 15.75 -34.41
N PRO A 385 27.27 14.51 -34.36
CA PRO A 385 27.37 13.65 -35.55
C PRO A 385 26.01 13.21 -36.10
N LEU A 386 24.95 13.23 -35.26
CA LEU A 386 23.58 12.93 -35.68
C LEU A 386 22.88 14.13 -36.36
N GLY A 387 23.63 15.13 -36.80
CA GLY A 387 23.10 16.24 -37.56
C GLY A 387 22.49 17.38 -36.75
N ILE A 388 22.89 17.52 -35.48
CA ILE A 388 22.51 18.64 -34.60
C ILE A 388 23.79 19.40 -34.16
N PRO A 389 24.45 20.15 -35.05
CA PRO A 389 25.77 20.71 -34.78
C PRO A 389 25.79 21.81 -33.72
N HIS A 390 24.63 22.40 -33.42
CA HIS A 390 24.49 23.47 -32.44
C HIS A 390 23.64 23.07 -31.25
N VAL A 391 23.59 21.76 -30.96
CA VAL A 391 22.84 21.22 -29.84
C VAL A 391 23.27 21.84 -28.51
N ARG A 392 22.28 22.22 -27.73
CA ARG A 392 22.41 22.51 -26.32
C ARG A 392 21.51 21.54 -25.57
N PHE A 393 22.09 20.81 -24.66
CA PHE A 393 21.37 19.87 -23.78
C PHE A 393 21.80 20.14 -22.35
N GLU A 394 20.84 20.44 -21.49
CA GLU A 394 21.07 20.77 -20.09
C GLU A 394 20.05 20.00 -19.23
N ILE A 395 20.49 19.60 -18.05
CA ILE A 395 19.65 18.92 -17.06
C ILE A 395 19.43 19.88 -15.90
N SER A 396 18.19 20.33 -15.76
CA SER A 396 17.75 21.24 -14.71
C SER A 396 17.26 20.47 -13.50
N PHE A 397 17.67 20.91 -12.31
CA PHE A 397 17.20 20.41 -11.02
C PHE A 397 16.37 21.48 -10.33
N ALA A 398 15.19 21.11 -9.86
CA ALA A 398 14.38 21.92 -8.95
C ALA A 398 14.10 21.10 -7.68
N GLU A 399 14.04 21.75 -6.56
CA GLU A 399 13.71 21.11 -5.29
C GLU A 399 12.21 20.80 -5.22
N LYS A 400 11.87 19.61 -4.71
CA LYS A 400 10.51 19.19 -4.39
C LYS A 400 10.44 18.65 -2.95
N PRO A 401 9.24 18.56 -2.34
CA PRO A 401 9.09 17.87 -1.07
C PRO A 401 9.65 16.44 -1.15
N LEU A 402 10.19 15.95 -0.02
CA LEU A 402 10.69 14.58 0.07
C LEU A 402 9.61 13.58 -0.39
N SER A 403 10.03 12.67 -1.25
CA SER A 403 9.19 11.60 -1.81
C SER A 403 9.99 10.31 -1.91
N THR A 404 9.39 9.23 -2.38
CA THR A 404 10.04 7.91 -2.46
C THR A 404 11.30 7.88 -3.34
N ASP A 405 11.47 8.86 -4.23
CA ASP A 405 12.57 8.99 -5.19
C ASP A 405 13.54 10.14 -4.87
N GLY A 406 13.40 10.79 -3.72
CA GLY A 406 14.26 11.90 -3.29
C GLY A 406 13.56 13.25 -3.22
N ALA A 407 14.38 14.30 -3.26
CA ALA A 407 13.95 15.70 -3.22
C ALA A 407 14.11 16.44 -4.56
N ASP A 408 14.45 15.72 -5.64
CA ASP A 408 14.81 16.31 -6.92
C ASP A 408 13.68 16.17 -7.94
N LYS A 409 13.34 17.29 -8.57
CA LYS A 409 12.58 17.35 -9.80
C LYS A 409 13.56 17.60 -10.94
N VAL A 410 13.71 16.61 -11.83
CA VAL A 410 14.65 16.65 -12.96
C VAL A 410 13.92 16.99 -14.24
N SER A 411 14.48 17.94 -15.02
CA SER A 411 13.95 18.33 -16.33
C SER A 411 15.05 18.41 -17.38
N PHE A 412 14.90 17.65 -18.47
CA PHE A 412 15.79 17.68 -19.61
C PHE A 412 15.42 18.86 -20.52
N LEU A 413 16.35 19.77 -20.70
CA LEU A 413 16.21 20.94 -21.54
C LEU A 413 17.02 20.75 -22.82
N PHE A 414 16.43 21.07 -23.95
CA PHE A 414 17.02 20.86 -25.27
C PHE A 414 16.82 22.07 -26.20
N SER A 415 17.79 22.33 -27.02
CA SER A 415 17.70 23.22 -28.19
C SER A 415 18.61 22.72 -29.31
N ALA A 416 18.05 22.61 -30.52
CA ALA A 416 18.80 22.19 -31.72
C ALA A 416 19.61 23.35 -32.34
N ASN A 417 19.28 24.60 -32.06
CA ASN A 417 19.85 25.79 -32.71
C ASN A 417 20.35 26.82 -31.70
N LYS A 418 21.31 27.64 -32.11
CA LYS A 418 21.84 28.73 -31.27
C LYS A 418 20.83 29.79 -30.90
N SER A 419 19.88 30.06 -31.80
CA SER A 419 18.90 31.13 -31.68
C SER A 419 17.61 30.73 -30.93
N THR A 420 17.37 29.42 -30.77
CA THR A 420 16.19 28.91 -30.06
C THR A 420 16.51 28.80 -28.57
N PRO A 421 15.65 29.29 -27.65
CA PRO A 421 15.90 29.11 -26.23
C PRO A 421 15.85 27.62 -25.85
N LEU A 422 16.53 27.27 -24.73
CA LEU A 422 16.37 25.96 -24.12
C LEU A 422 14.93 25.80 -23.65
N GLN A 423 14.34 24.67 -24.02
CA GLN A 423 12.99 24.33 -23.63
C GLN A 423 12.93 22.85 -23.21
N PRO A 424 11.95 22.45 -22.38
CA PRO A 424 11.78 21.06 -22.03
C PRO A 424 11.70 20.17 -23.29
N VAL A 425 12.36 19.01 -23.23
CA VAL A 425 12.35 18.04 -24.37
C VAL A 425 10.92 17.67 -24.78
N SER A 426 9.98 17.71 -23.83
CA SER A 426 8.54 17.50 -24.08
C SER A 426 7.89 18.51 -25.05
N GLN A 427 8.49 19.69 -25.21
CA GLN A 427 7.98 20.79 -26.05
C GLN A 427 8.69 20.87 -27.41
N VAL A 428 9.63 19.96 -27.70
CA VAL A 428 10.35 19.93 -28.97
C VAL A 428 9.41 19.46 -30.08
N ALA A 429 9.25 20.27 -31.11
CA ALA A 429 8.29 20.02 -32.19
C ALA A 429 8.73 18.96 -33.22
N SER A 430 10.05 18.68 -33.35
CA SER A 430 10.57 17.77 -34.35
C SER A 430 10.68 16.33 -33.84
N GLY A 431 9.83 15.43 -34.36
CA GLY A 431 9.89 14.00 -34.04
C GLY A 431 11.24 13.35 -34.35
N GLY A 432 11.92 13.77 -35.45
CA GLY A 432 13.25 13.27 -35.82
C GLY A 432 14.35 13.72 -34.83
N GLU A 433 14.24 14.93 -34.25
CA GLU A 433 15.18 15.39 -33.22
C GLU A 433 15.02 14.62 -31.93
N ILE A 434 13.79 14.42 -31.51
CA ILE A 434 13.46 13.62 -30.31
C ILE A 434 13.94 12.17 -30.47
N ALA A 435 13.76 11.56 -31.65
CA ALA A 435 14.26 10.20 -31.93
C ALA A 435 15.76 10.08 -31.77
N ARG A 436 16.53 11.08 -32.24
CA ARG A 436 17.98 11.12 -32.07
C ARG A 436 18.43 11.34 -30.64
N VAL A 437 17.71 12.19 -29.88
CA VAL A 437 17.92 12.36 -28.44
C VAL A 437 17.68 11.05 -27.72
N MET A 438 16.58 10.36 -28.03
CA MET A 438 16.25 9.06 -27.41
C MET A 438 17.27 7.98 -27.76
N LEU A 439 17.70 7.88 -29.03
CA LEU A 439 18.74 6.92 -29.40
C LEU A 439 20.02 7.16 -28.60
N SER A 440 20.44 8.43 -28.48
CA SER A 440 21.64 8.80 -27.73
C SER A 440 21.51 8.45 -26.24
N LEU A 441 20.37 8.74 -25.61
CA LEU A 441 20.09 8.37 -24.22
C LEU A 441 20.07 6.85 -24.04
N LYS A 442 19.40 6.11 -24.93
CA LYS A 442 19.37 4.63 -24.89
C LYS A 442 20.74 4.02 -25.03
N ALA A 443 21.61 4.58 -25.87
CA ALA A 443 22.98 4.14 -25.97
C ALA A 443 23.76 4.34 -24.67
N MET A 444 23.53 5.44 -23.96
CA MET A 444 24.13 5.69 -22.64
C MET A 444 23.60 4.76 -21.58
N ILE A 445 22.24 4.62 -21.48
CA ILE A 445 21.58 3.70 -20.55
C ILE A 445 22.07 2.27 -20.78
N SER A 446 22.17 1.85 -22.03
CA SER A 446 22.66 0.53 -22.38
C SER A 446 24.12 0.29 -21.96
N GLY A 447 24.92 1.33 -21.82
CA GLY A 447 26.26 1.25 -21.19
C GLY A 447 26.20 0.95 -19.68
N ALA A 448 25.16 1.41 -18.98
CA ALA A 448 25.01 1.30 -17.53
C ALA A 448 24.21 0.05 -17.07
N VAL A 449 23.20 -0.34 -17.84
CA VAL A 449 22.31 -1.47 -17.51
C VAL A 449 22.37 -2.54 -18.59
N LYS A 450 22.44 -3.81 -18.20
CA LYS A 450 22.43 -4.95 -19.11
C LYS A 450 20.98 -5.33 -19.43
N LEU A 451 20.41 -4.74 -20.50
CA LEU A 451 19.14 -5.20 -21.06
C LEU A 451 19.41 -6.24 -22.15
N PRO A 452 18.75 -7.41 -22.13
CA PRO A 452 18.98 -8.48 -23.10
C PRO A 452 18.71 -8.09 -24.55
N THR A 453 17.58 -7.41 -24.81
CA THR A 453 17.11 -7.10 -26.16
C THR A 453 16.57 -5.67 -26.22
N ILE A 454 16.99 -4.90 -27.22
CA ILE A 454 16.47 -3.55 -27.52
C ILE A 454 15.92 -3.57 -28.94
N ILE A 455 14.68 -3.12 -29.11
CA ILE A 455 14.02 -3.04 -30.42
C ILE A 455 13.74 -1.57 -30.75
N PHE A 456 14.25 -1.11 -31.86
CA PHE A 456 13.99 0.22 -32.40
C PHE A 456 12.99 0.14 -33.54
N ASP A 457 11.84 0.80 -33.38
CA ASP A 457 10.78 0.83 -34.37
C ASP A 457 10.67 2.21 -35.03
N GLU A 458 11.03 2.27 -36.32
CA GLU A 458 10.92 3.45 -37.17
C GLU A 458 11.53 4.75 -36.56
N ILE A 459 12.65 4.62 -35.82
CA ILE A 459 13.33 5.78 -35.23
C ILE A 459 14.07 6.63 -36.28
N ASP A 460 14.15 6.13 -37.50
CA ASP A 460 14.84 6.71 -38.65
C ASP A 460 13.94 7.65 -39.49
N THR A 461 12.76 7.97 -38.99
CA THR A 461 11.83 8.89 -39.68
C THR A 461 12.42 10.30 -39.78
N GLY A 462 12.46 10.83 -41.00
CA GLY A 462 12.96 12.19 -41.27
C GLY A 462 14.50 12.35 -41.31
N VAL A 463 15.22 11.24 -41.39
CA VAL A 463 16.68 11.25 -41.57
C VAL A 463 17.08 10.56 -42.88
N SER A 464 18.27 10.85 -43.39
CA SER A 464 18.82 10.24 -44.60
C SER A 464 20.35 10.34 -44.65
N GLY A 465 20.96 9.60 -45.56
CA GLY A 465 22.37 9.67 -45.87
C GLY A 465 23.28 9.46 -44.66
N LYS A 466 24.22 10.36 -44.43
CA LYS A 466 25.22 10.26 -43.34
C LYS A 466 24.62 10.20 -41.95
N ILE A 467 23.46 10.80 -41.71
CA ILE A 467 22.82 10.74 -40.39
C ILE A 467 22.29 9.34 -40.12
N ALA A 468 21.64 8.69 -41.07
CA ALA A 468 21.17 7.32 -41.00
C ALA A 468 22.36 6.34 -40.74
N GLU A 469 23.49 6.57 -41.42
CA GLU A 469 24.71 5.81 -41.20
C GLU A 469 25.21 5.92 -39.76
N LYS A 470 25.27 7.15 -39.21
CA LYS A 470 25.67 7.37 -37.81
C LYS A 470 24.71 6.75 -36.80
N MET A 471 23.41 6.79 -37.05
CA MET A 471 22.44 6.09 -36.24
C MET A 471 22.67 4.58 -36.26
N ALA A 472 22.93 4.00 -37.45
CA ALA A 472 23.22 2.59 -37.60
C ALA A 472 24.53 2.18 -36.85
N GLN A 473 25.56 3.02 -36.88
CA GLN A 473 26.81 2.81 -36.14
C GLN A 473 26.54 2.73 -34.63
N ILE A 474 25.77 3.66 -34.08
CA ILE A 474 25.40 3.65 -32.66
C ILE A 474 24.65 2.36 -32.30
N MET A 475 23.67 1.94 -33.13
CA MET A 475 22.90 0.70 -32.89
C MET A 475 23.81 -0.55 -32.99
N ALA A 476 24.76 -0.58 -33.94
CA ALA A 476 25.74 -1.65 -34.08
C ALA A 476 26.71 -1.71 -32.89
N GLU A 477 27.19 -0.56 -32.39
CA GLU A 477 28.00 -0.48 -31.18
C GLU A 477 27.27 -1.00 -29.96
N MET A 478 25.98 -0.66 -29.81
CA MET A 478 25.13 -1.20 -28.73
C MET A 478 25.03 -2.72 -28.83
N GLY A 479 24.88 -3.29 -30.04
CA GLY A 479 24.82 -4.74 -30.27
C GLY A 479 26.14 -5.46 -29.98
N ASN A 480 27.29 -4.79 -30.08
CA ASN A 480 28.61 -5.39 -29.81
C ASN A 480 28.92 -5.58 -28.31
N LEU A 481 28.08 -5.06 -27.40
CA LEU A 481 28.25 -5.12 -25.96
C LEU A 481 27.55 -6.34 -25.31
N ASP A 482 27.61 -7.51 -25.95
CA ASP A 482 26.86 -8.72 -25.51
C ASP A 482 25.35 -8.47 -25.39
N ARG A 483 24.76 -7.79 -26.37
CA ARG A 483 23.35 -7.45 -26.45
C ARG A 483 22.80 -7.75 -27.82
N GLN A 484 21.47 -7.81 -27.84
CA GLN A 484 20.72 -7.90 -29.07
C GLN A 484 20.05 -6.57 -29.35
N VAL A 485 20.33 -5.99 -30.50
CA VAL A 485 19.66 -4.79 -31.00
C VAL A 485 18.95 -5.15 -32.29
N ILE A 486 17.66 -4.87 -32.36
CA ILE A 486 16.81 -5.12 -33.53
C ILE A 486 16.27 -3.77 -34.01
N SER A 487 16.58 -3.36 -35.25
CA SER A 487 15.99 -2.16 -35.85
C SER A 487 15.03 -2.50 -36.94
N ILE A 488 13.81 -1.98 -36.81
CA ILE A 488 12.81 -2.00 -37.87
C ILE A 488 12.98 -0.72 -38.67
N THR A 489 13.39 -0.84 -39.92
CA THR A 489 13.83 0.29 -40.74
C THR A 489 13.31 0.22 -42.18
N HIS A 490 13.27 1.38 -42.81
CA HIS A 490 13.02 1.55 -44.23
C HIS A 490 14.26 2.17 -44.95
N LEU A 491 15.35 2.46 -44.20
CA LEU A 491 16.55 3.08 -44.74
C LEU A 491 17.62 2.04 -45.12
N PRO A 492 18.10 2.05 -46.36
CA PRO A 492 19.09 1.09 -46.85
C PRO A 492 20.41 1.18 -46.08
N GLN A 493 20.82 2.37 -45.57
CA GLN A 493 22.03 2.56 -44.78
C GLN A 493 21.99 1.78 -43.46
N ILE A 494 20.81 1.78 -42.78
CA ILE A 494 20.64 1.03 -41.55
C ILE A 494 20.52 -0.47 -41.84
N ALA A 495 19.78 -0.84 -42.89
CA ALA A 495 19.60 -2.23 -43.31
C ALA A 495 20.94 -2.91 -43.70
N ALA A 496 21.83 -2.18 -44.36
CA ALA A 496 23.14 -2.70 -44.77
C ALA A 496 24.08 -2.98 -43.59
N MET A 497 23.97 -2.22 -42.49
CA MET A 497 24.84 -2.37 -41.32
C MET A 497 24.44 -3.50 -40.40
N GLY A 498 23.18 -3.97 -40.48
CA GLY A 498 22.73 -5.12 -39.70
C GLY A 498 23.51 -6.38 -40.00
N ARG A 499 23.96 -7.11 -38.96
CA ARG A 499 24.66 -8.40 -39.13
C ARG A 499 23.69 -9.47 -39.68
N HIS A 500 22.45 -9.47 -39.18
CA HIS A 500 21.36 -10.34 -39.63
C HIS A 500 20.25 -9.47 -40.21
N HIS A 501 19.69 -9.90 -41.33
CA HIS A 501 18.67 -9.15 -42.05
C HIS A 501 17.43 -10.01 -42.26
N TYR A 502 16.33 -9.59 -41.73
CA TYR A 502 15.03 -10.23 -41.85
C TYR A 502 14.11 -9.39 -42.73
N LYS A 503 13.35 -10.05 -43.58
CA LYS A 503 12.34 -9.40 -44.43
C LYS A 503 10.94 -9.88 -44.06
N VAL A 504 10.05 -8.93 -43.83
CA VAL A 504 8.62 -9.18 -43.68
C VAL A 504 7.96 -9.04 -45.03
N LEU A 505 7.28 -10.09 -45.46
CA LEU A 505 6.59 -10.19 -46.74
C LEU A 505 5.08 -10.34 -46.52
N LYS A 506 4.29 -9.73 -47.38
CA LYS A 506 2.85 -9.97 -47.50
C LYS A 506 2.60 -10.79 -48.74
N GLU A 507 1.76 -11.79 -48.60
CA GLU A 507 1.31 -12.64 -49.69
C GLU A 507 -0.21 -12.58 -49.72
N GLU A 508 -0.74 -12.22 -50.89
CA GLU A 508 -2.18 -12.28 -51.13
C GLU A 508 -2.54 -13.70 -51.56
N THR A 509 -3.36 -14.36 -50.78
CA THR A 509 -3.90 -15.69 -51.07
C THR A 509 -5.40 -15.63 -51.31
N PRO A 510 -6.01 -16.64 -51.93
CA PRO A 510 -7.48 -16.69 -52.12
C PRO A 510 -8.26 -16.64 -50.81
N GLN A 511 -7.58 -16.90 -49.67
CA GLN A 511 -8.18 -16.91 -48.32
C GLN A 511 -7.87 -15.62 -47.52
N GLY A 512 -7.24 -14.61 -48.16
CA GLY A 512 -6.86 -13.33 -47.56
C GLY A 512 -5.35 -13.09 -47.54
N THR A 513 -4.97 -11.92 -47.01
CA THR A 513 -3.56 -11.52 -46.90
C THR A 513 -2.87 -12.28 -45.76
N ARG A 514 -1.70 -12.84 -46.00
CA ARG A 514 -0.83 -13.48 -45.02
C ARG A 514 0.47 -12.70 -44.88
N SER A 515 0.99 -12.65 -43.65
CA SER A 515 2.31 -12.08 -43.37
C SER A 515 3.26 -13.17 -42.88
N HIS A 516 4.46 -13.20 -43.42
CA HIS A 516 5.54 -14.07 -42.96
C HIS A 516 6.86 -13.31 -42.90
N MET A 517 7.81 -13.79 -42.12
CA MET A 517 9.12 -13.21 -41.93
C MET A 517 10.19 -14.27 -42.19
N THR A 518 11.22 -13.90 -42.93
CA THR A 518 12.34 -14.78 -43.27
C THR A 518 13.66 -14.08 -43.09
N GLU A 519 14.70 -14.82 -42.66
CA GLU A 519 16.07 -14.32 -42.68
C GLU A 519 16.62 -14.35 -44.11
N LEU A 520 17.20 -13.23 -44.55
CA LEU A 520 17.75 -13.10 -45.89
C LEU A 520 19.19 -13.65 -45.97
N LYS A 521 19.44 -14.47 -46.99
CA LYS A 521 20.79 -14.86 -47.37
C LYS A 521 21.50 -13.69 -48.07
N GLU A 522 22.84 -13.76 -48.19
CA GLU A 522 23.68 -12.69 -48.75
C GLU A 522 23.17 -12.13 -50.09
N GLU A 523 22.88 -13.01 -51.07
CA GLU A 523 22.36 -12.59 -52.37
C GLU A 523 21.01 -11.87 -52.29
N GLN A 524 20.15 -12.36 -51.41
CA GLN A 524 18.82 -11.78 -51.14
C GLN A 524 18.94 -10.41 -50.45
N ARG A 525 19.96 -10.24 -49.55
CA ARG A 525 20.24 -8.94 -48.91
C ARG A 525 20.64 -7.90 -49.93
N VAL A 526 21.53 -8.25 -50.89
CA VAL A 526 21.94 -7.33 -51.98
C VAL A 526 20.70 -6.88 -52.76
N SER A 527 19.83 -7.82 -53.13
CA SER A 527 18.61 -7.52 -53.86
C SER A 527 17.66 -6.63 -53.07
N GLU A 528 17.45 -6.92 -51.76
CA GLU A 528 16.60 -6.12 -50.89
C GLU A 528 17.11 -4.69 -50.74
N ILE A 529 18.39 -4.51 -50.46
CA ILE A 529 19.03 -3.20 -50.33
C ILE A 529 18.97 -2.43 -51.65
N ALA A 530 19.20 -3.12 -52.81
CA ALA A 530 19.04 -2.51 -54.13
C ALA A 530 17.61 -2.03 -54.38
N GLN A 531 16.59 -2.82 -53.96
CA GLN A 531 15.21 -2.46 -54.02
C GLN A 531 14.87 -1.24 -53.14
N MET A 532 15.44 -1.17 -51.93
CA MET A 532 15.28 -0.02 -51.03
C MET A 532 15.95 1.26 -51.60
N LEU A 533 17.00 1.15 -52.40
CA LEU A 533 17.67 2.28 -53.06
C LEU A 533 16.97 2.78 -54.29
N SER A 534 16.36 1.89 -55.10
CA SER A 534 15.82 2.22 -56.43
C SER A 534 14.27 2.20 -56.52
N GLY A 535 13.60 1.69 -55.48
CA GLY A 535 12.14 1.49 -55.53
C GLY A 535 11.74 0.18 -56.24
N SER A 536 10.79 0.23 -57.16
CA SER A 536 10.20 -0.99 -57.79
C SER A 536 11.16 -1.67 -58.77
N ASP A 537 12.01 -0.91 -59.48
CA ASP A 537 12.85 -1.44 -60.55
C ASP A 537 14.30 -1.56 -60.11
N ILE A 538 14.78 -2.80 -59.96
CA ILE A 538 16.19 -3.05 -59.57
C ILE A 538 17.07 -2.84 -60.81
N THR A 539 17.88 -1.78 -60.77
CA THR A 539 18.87 -1.47 -61.81
C THR A 539 20.24 -2.05 -61.50
N GLU A 540 21.09 -2.25 -62.53
CA GLU A 540 22.48 -2.69 -62.29
C GLU A 540 23.26 -1.70 -61.40
N ALA A 541 22.99 -0.38 -61.55
CA ALA A 541 23.57 0.63 -60.67
C ALA A 541 23.13 0.50 -59.23
N ALA A 542 21.86 0.19 -58.97
CA ALA A 542 21.35 -0.05 -57.60
C ALA A 542 21.97 -1.30 -56.96
N LEU A 543 22.16 -2.39 -57.75
CA LEU A 543 22.87 -3.59 -57.31
C LEU A 543 24.32 -3.30 -56.95
N ALA A 544 25.05 -2.53 -57.81
CA ALA A 544 26.43 -2.15 -57.53
C ALA A 544 26.54 -1.29 -56.24
N ASN A 545 25.64 -0.29 -56.09
CA ASN A 545 25.60 0.54 -54.89
C ASN A 545 25.26 -0.27 -53.63
N ALA A 546 24.34 -1.22 -53.71
CA ALA A 546 23.99 -2.10 -52.61
C ALA A 546 25.17 -2.98 -52.17
N GLN A 547 25.92 -3.52 -53.14
CA GLN A 547 27.15 -4.29 -52.88
C GLN A 547 28.25 -3.45 -52.24
N GLU A 548 28.44 -2.23 -52.70
CA GLU A 548 29.40 -1.29 -52.12
C GLU A 548 29.03 -0.92 -50.68
N LEU A 549 27.76 -0.61 -50.44
CA LEU A 549 27.24 -0.29 -49.13
C LEU A 549 27.43 -1.45 -48.13
N LEU A 550 27.15 -2.69 -48.56
CA LEU A 550 27.37 -3.88 -47.73
C LEU A 550 28.86 -4.15 -47.45
N LYS A 551 29.75 -3.90 -48.40
CA LYS A 551 31.20 -4.07 -48.25
C LYS A 551 31.79 -3.05 -47.28
N SER A 552 31.33 -1.78 -47.34
CA SER A 552 31.87 -0.69 -46.51
C SER A 552 31.65 -0.87 -45.01
N TYR A 553 30.67 -1.70 -44.62
CA TYR A 553 30.37 -1.94 -43.20
C TYR A 553 30.83 -3.30 -42.66
N ARG A 554 31.46 -4.15 -43.52
CA ARG A 554 32.05 -5.43 -43.11
C ARG A 554 33.56 -5.37 -42.89
N SER A 555 34.21 -4.30 -43.32
CA SER A 555 35.60 -4.00 -43.04
C SER A 555 35.77 -3.28 -41.70
#